data_ced9bc0821926fd68c8fc2109c49bcec
#
_entry.id   ced9bc0821926fd68c8fc2109c49bcec
#
_cell.length_a   1.000
_cell.length_b   1.000
_cell.length_c   1.000
_cell.angle_alpha   90.00
_cell.angle_beta   90.00
_cell.angle_gamma   90.00
#
_symmetry.space_group_name_H-M   'P 1'
#
loop_
_entity.id
_entity.type
_entity.pdbx_description
1 polymer ?
#
loop_
_entity_poly.entity_id
_entity_poly.type
_entity_poly.pdbx_seq_one_letter_code
_entity_poly.pdbx_strand_id
1 'polypeptide(L)'
;IILAGKPYPFDIKAMNIFNDLISTSHSIKNVAVLIGYELNLSRALKCGADIWINTPRISREASGTSGMTAAMNAAIHFSTDDGWHPEFAKDGINAFTIPPINHDVPIQEQDELDNKNMMDILENIIVPTYYDNPKKWLEIMKNSINDILPTFDSDRMADEYYKKMYLFGNNLQKDITDE
;
A
#
# COMPACT_ATOMS: atom_id res chain seq x y z
N ILE A 1 5.29 -5.83 14.94
CA ILE A 1 4.18 -5.31 14.12
C ILE A 1 3.81 -3.94 14.65
N ILE A 2 3.63 -2.98 13.74
CA ILE A 2 3.18 -1.63 14.09
C ILE A 2 1.86 -1.38 13.35
N LEU A 3 0.84 -1.01 14.10
CA LEU A 3 -0.43 -0.54 13.58
C LEU A 3 -0.51 0.96 13.84
N ALA A 4 -0.81 1.76 12.83
CA ALA A 4 -0.93 3.20 12.98
C ALA A 4 -2.18 3.69 12.24
N GLY A 5 -2.98 4.52 12.89
CA GLY A 5 -4.22 4.98 12.28
C GLY A 5 -4.84 6.17 13.01
N LYS A 6 -5.84 6.73 12.35
CA LYS A 6 -6.66 7.81 12.86
C LYS A 6 -8.08 7.60 12.34
N PRO A 7 -8.95 6.96 13.12
CA PRO A 7 -10.34 6.75 12.72
C PRO A 7 -11.04 8.08 12.48
N TYR A 8 -11.98 8.10 11.53
CA TYR A 8 -12.80 9.30 11.31
C TYR A 8 -13.66 9.58 12.56
N PRO A 9 -13.69 10.82 13.08
CA PRO A 9 -14.29 11.13 14.38
C PRO A 9 -15.78 10.80 14.53
N PHE A 10 -16.51 10.67 13.42
CA PHE A 10 -17.95 10.34 13.43
C PHE A 10 -18.21 8.87 13.07
N ASP A 11 -17.19 8.08 12.80
CA ASP A 11 -17.32 6.63 12.61
C ASP A 11 -17.12 5.90 13.95
N ILE A 12 -18.20 5.79 14.70
CA ILE A 12 -18.20 5.15 16.03
C ILE A 12 -17.76 3.69 15.95
N LYS A 13 -18.11 2.98 14.87
CA LYS A 13 -17.69 1.58 14.67
C LYS A 13 -16.18 1.47 14.50
N ALA A 14 -15.59 2.30 13.63
CA ALA A 14 -14.15 2.33 13.43
C ALA A 14 -13.39 2.76 14.69
N MET A 15 -13.93 3.73 15.46
CA MET A 15 -13.35 4.15 16.73
C MET A 15 -13.35 3.01 17.76
N ASN A 16 -14.43 2.26 17.88
CA ASN A 16 -14.51 1.12 18.79
C ASN A 16 -13.51 0.03 18.40
N ILE A 17 -13.43 -0.35 17.12
CA ILE A 17 -12.45 -1.32 16.63
C ILE A 17 -11.02 -0.85 16.94
N PHE A 18 -10.72 0.43 16.74
CA PHE A 18 -9.40 0.98 17.01
C PHE A 18 -9.06 0.96 18.51
N ASN A 19 -10.01 1.26 19.39
CA ASN A 19 -9.84 1.14 20.83
C ASN A 19 -9.62 -0.31 21.28
N ASP A 20 -10.33 -1.26 20.69
CA ASP A 20 -10.14 -2.69 20.94
C ASP A 20 -8.74 -3.15 20.52
N LEU A 21 -8.24 -2.68 19.37
CA LEU A 21 -6.86 -2.94 18.91
C LEU A 21 -5.82 -2.39 19.90
N ILE A 22 -6.01 -1.16 20.39
CA ILE A 22 -5.13 -0.57 21.41
C ILE A 22 -5.12 -1.44 22.67
N SER A 23 -6.30 -1.78 23.18
CA SER A 23 -6.43 -2.60 24.40
C SER A 23 -5.78 -3.97 24.24
N THR A 24 -6.01 -4.62 23.11
CA THR A 24 -5.47 -5.95 22.81
C THR A 24 -3.94 -5.92 22.66
N SER A 25 -3.40 -4.87 22.03
CA SER A 25 -1.97 -4.73 21.80
C SER A 25 -1.13 -4.71 23.09
N HIS A 26 -1.72 -4.23 24.20
CA HIS A 26 -1.03 -4.21 25.49
C HIS A 26 -0.70 -5.61 26.04
N SER A 27 -1.42 -6.62 25.61
CA SER A 27 -1.20 -8.02 26.02
C SER A 27 -0.32 -8.82 25.04
N ILE A 28 0.00 -8.24 23.87
CA ILE A 28 0.74 -8.93 22.81
C ILE A 28 2.16 -8.37 22.73
N LYS A 29 3.16 -9.22 22.94
CA LYS A 29 4.55 -8.83 22.80
C LYS A 29 4.87 -8.52 21.32
N ASN A 30 5.65 -7.48 21.09
CA ASN A 30 6.10 -7.05 19.76
C ASN A 30 4.98 -6.51 18.84
N VAL A 31 3.86 -6.06 19.41
CA VAL A 31 2.82 -5.31 18.72
C VAL A 31 2.70 -3.93 19.35
N ALA A 32 2.63 -2.90 18.53
CA ALA A 32 2.41 -1.52 18.97
C ALA A 32 1.30 -0.89 18.13
N VAL A 33 0.37 -0.19 18.80
CA VAL A 33 -0.63 0.64 18.14
C VAL A 33 -0.29 2.10 18.39
N LEU A 34 -0.03 2.84 17.32
CA LEU A 34 0.36 4.25 17.37
C LEU A 34 -0.86 5.10 17.06
N ILE A 35 -1.22 5.95 18.01
CA ILE A 35 -2.28 6.95 17.89
C ILE A 35 -1.72 8.28 17.42
N GLY A 36 -2.57 9.16 16.87
CA GLY A 36 -2.14 10.47 16.40
C GLY A 36 -1.36 10.39 15.08
N TYR A 37 -1.85 9.58 14.15
CA TYR A 37 -1.24 9.42 12.82
C TYR A 37 -1.21 10.76 12.06
N GLU A 38 -0.03 11.32 11.95
CA GLU A 38 0.27 12.60 11.30
C GLU A 38 1.40 12.41 10.25
N LEU A 39 1.68 13.43 9.45
CA LEU A 39 2.64 13.34 8.34
C LEU A 39 4.03 12.87 8.77
N ASN A 40 4.54 13.34 9.90
CA ASN A 40 5.87 12.95 10.40
C ASN A 40 5.90 11.48 10.79
N LEU A 41 4.87 10.98 11.48
CA LEU A 41 4.75 9.56 11.82
C LEU A 41 4.60 8.71 10.56
N SER A 42 3.74 9.13 9.63
CA SER A 42 3.56 8.48 8.34
C SER A 42 4.88 8.34 7.57
N ARG A 43 5.67 9.42 7.51
CA ARG A 43 6.98 9.41 6.87
C ARG A 43 7.95 8.44 7.55
N ALA A 44 8.04 8.49 8.88
CA ALA A 44 8.93 7.60 9.63
C ALA A 44 8.58 6.13 9.43
N LEU A 45 7.30 5.77 9.45
CA LEU A 45 6.83 4.40 9.22
C LEU A 45 7.16 3.92 7.81
N LYS A 46 6.92 4.74 6.79
CA LYS A 46 7.19 4.38 5.39
C LYS A 46 8.68 4.21 5.11
N CYS A 47 9.53 5.00 5.76
CA CYS A 47 10.99 4.88 5.62
C CYS A 47 11.59 3.73 6.43
N GLY A 48 10.87 3.22 7.44
CA GLY A 48 11.41 2.23 8.39
C GLY A 48 10.72 0.86 8.34
N ALA A 49 9.70 0.68 7.52
CA ALA A 49 9.01 -0.59 7.41
C ALA A 49 9.73 -1.53 6.44
N ASP A 50 9.83 -2.81 6.79
CA ASP A 50 10.27 -3.86 5.87
C ASP A 50 9.13 -4.29 4.94
N ILE A 51 7.92 -4.31 5.46
CA ILE A 51 6.69 -4.63 4.76
C ILE A 51 5.64 -3.56 5.04
N TRP A 52 4.89 -3.23 4.00
CA TRP A 52 3.70 -2.40 4.09
C TRP A 52 2.47 -3.20 3.73
N ILE A 53 1.65 -3.52 4.74
CA ILE A 53 0.45 -4.33 4.57
C ILE A 53 -0.73 -3.42 4.27
N ASN A 54 -1.48 -3.75 3.21
CA ASN A 54 -2.69 -3.06 2.80
C ASN A 54 -3.79 -4.08 2.47
N THR A 55 -4.90 -4.03 3.16
CA THR A 55 -5.96 -5.04 3.05
C THR A 55 -7.34 -4.43 2.77
N PRO A 56 -7.49 -3.61 1.73
CA PRO A 56 -8.82 -3.18 1.32
C PRO A 56 -9.62 -4.38 0.82
N ARG A 57 -10.93 -4.35 1.02
CA ARG A 57 -11.81 -5.25 0.27
C ARG A 57 -11.77 -4.83 -1.19
N ILE A 58 -11.64 -5.79 -2.09
CA ILE A 58 -11.51 -5.53 -3.54
C ILE A 58 -12.62 -4.61 -4.03
N SER A 59 -12.27 -3.68 -4.89
CA SER A 59 -13.06 -2.56 -5.41
C SER A 59 -13.42 -1.45 -4.39
N ARG A 60 -12.77 -1.39 -3.23
CA ARG A 60 -12.97 -0.33 -2.24
C ARG A 60 -11.82 0.67 -2.16
N GLU A 61 -10.66 0.32 -2.68
CA GLU A 61 -9.49 1.20 -2.73
C GLU A 61 -9.34 1.77 -4.15
N ALA A 62 -9.44 3.08 -4.27
CA ALA A 62 -9.35 3.73 -5.59
C ALA A 62 -7.89 3.86 -6.09
N SER A 63 -6.93 4.01 -5.18
CA SER A 63 -5.52 4.23 -5.52
C SER A 63 -4.57 3.65 -4.47
N GLY A 64 -4.49 4.17 -3.24
CA GLY A 64 -3.62 3.65 -2.19
C GLY A 64 -2.21 4.25 -2.20
N THR A 65 -2.11 5.59 -2.22
CA THR A 65 -0.82 6.33 -2.28
C THR A 65 0.13 6.02 -1.13
N SER A 66 -0.36 5.52 0.02
CA SER A 66 0.49 5.13 1.14
C SER A 66 1.38 3.94 0.78
N GLY A 67 0.83 2.94 0.10
CA GLY A 67 1.59 1.78 -0.38
C GLY A 67 2.62 2.16 -1.44
N MET A 68 2.26 3.03 -2.38
CA MET A 68 3.20 3.57 -3.38
C MET A 68 4.41 4.22 -2.71
N THR A 69 4.16 5.12 -1.75
CA THR A 69 5.23 5.83 -1.05
C THR A 69 6.08 4.90 -0.21
N ALA A 70 5.49 3.90 0.45
CA ALA A 70 6.24 2.90 1.20
C ALA A 70 7.15 2.07 0.29
N ALA A 71 6.63 1.60 -0.85
CA ALA A 71 7.39 0.84 -1.83
C ALA A 71 8.53 1.64 -2.47
N MET A 72 8.35 2.94 -2.73
CA MET A 72 9.43 3.84 -3.14
C MET A 72 10.52 4.01 -2.07
N ASN A 73 10.22 3.71 -0.80
CA ASN A 73 11.17 3.72 0.31
C ASN A 73 11.65 2.30 0.70
N ALA A 74 11.57 1.36 -0.21
CA ALA A 74 12.05 -0.02 -0.06
C ALA A 74 11.20 -0.94 0.83
N ALA A 75 10.07 -0.51 1.36
CA ALA A 75 9.13 -1.42 1.99
C ALA A 75 8.46 -2.30 0.92
N ILE A 76 8.47 -3.62 1.10
CA ILE A 76 7.78 -4.51 0.17
C ILE A 76 6.27 -4.40 0.39
N HIS A 77 5.53 -4.11 -0.68
CA HIS A 77 4.08 -4.00 -0.60
C HIS A 77 3.44 -5.39 -0.55
N PHE A 78 2.59 -5.62 0.44
CA PHE A 78 1.79 -6.84 0.60
C PHE A 78 0.32 -6.46 0.68
N SER A 79 -0.47 -6.81 -0.32
CA SER A 79 -1.82 -6.28 -0.49
C SER A 79 -2.78 -7.27 -1.12
N THR A 80 -4.07 -7.06 -0.87
CA THR A 80 -5.13 -7.56 -1.76
C THR A 80 -4.99 -6.91 -3.14
N ASP A 81 -5.57 -7.54 -4.16
CA ASP A 81 -5.46 -7.11 -5.56
C ASP A 81 -6.41 -5.95 -5.87
N ASP A 82 -6.15 -4.80 -5.23
CA ASP A 82 -6.99 -3.59 -5.33
C ASP A 82 -6.12 -2.31 -5.38
N GLY A 83 -6.73 -1.20 -5.78
CA GLY A 83 -6.08 0.08 -5.95
C GLY A 83 -4.99 0.04 -7.02
N TRP A 84 -3.79 0.55 -6.69
CA TRP A 84 -2.64 0.59 -7.58
C TRP A 84 -1.92 -0.76 -7.71
N HIS A 85 -2.14 -1.67 -6.75
CA HIS A 85 -1.40 -2.94 -6.65
C HIS A 85 -1.45 -3.78 -7.93
N PRO A 86 -2.62 -4.06 -8.54
CA PRO A 86 -2.72 -4.88 -9.76
C PRO A 86 -2.02 -4.28 -10.98
N GLU A 87 -1.72 -2.99 -10.99
CA GLU A 87 -1.03 -2.36 -12.11
C GLU A 87 0.47 -2.71 -12.15
N PHE A 88 1.09 -2.99 -10.99
CA PHE A 88 2.54 -3.10 -10.85
C PHE A 88 3.01 -4.34 -10.11
N ALA A 89 2.17 -4.98 -9.33
CA ALA A 89 2.56 -6.12 -8.52
C ALA A 89 2.89 -7.33 -9.41
N LYS A 90 4.05 -7.90 -9.14
CA LYS A 90 4.51 -9.19 -9.66
C LYS A 90 4.81 -10.04 -8.44
N ASP A 91 3.87 -10.92 -8.09
CA ASP A 91 3.90 -11.69 -6.85
C ASP A 91 5.23 -12.46 -6.67
N GLY A 92 5.85 -12.33 -5.49
CA GLY A 92 7.15 -12.90 -5.17
C GLY A 92 8.35 -12.30 -5.94
N ILE A 93 8.14 -11.27 -6.78
CA ILE A 93 9.18 -10.60 -7.59
C ILE A 93 9.42 -9.17 -7.12
N ASN A 94 8.38 -8.35 -6.96
CA ASN A 94 8.48 -6.96 -6.49
C ASN A 94 7.48 -6.61 -5.39
N ALA A 95 6.55 -7.51 -5.10
CA ALA A 95 5.50 -7.37 -4.09
C ALA A 95 5.02 -8.76 -3.66
N PHE A 96 4.12 -8.81 -2.66
CA PHE A 96 3.34 -10.00 -2.35
C PHE A 96 1.85 -9.68 -2.49
N THR A 97 1.09 -10.62 -3.04
CA THR A 97 -0.34 -10.45 -3.33
C THR A 97 -1.16 -11.41 -2.48
N ILE A 98 -2.16 -10.90 -1.78
CA ILE A 98 -3.19 -11.71 -1.13
C ILE A 98 -4.13 -12.20 -2.23
N PRO A 99 -4.25 -13.51 -2.46
CA PRO A 99 -5.09 -14.03 -3.54
C PRO A 99 -6.54 -13.58 -3.40
N PRO A 100 -7.19 -13.21 -4.51
CA PRO A 100 -8.59 -12.81 -4.50
C PRO A 100 -9.49 -13.97 -4.05
N ILE A 101 -10.56 -13.62 -3.37
CA ILE A 101 -11.59 -14.54 -2.89
C ILE A 101 -12.85 -14.44 -3.75
N ASN A 102 -13.80 -15.36 -3.55
CA ASN A 102 -15.14 -15.22 -4.13
C ASN A 102 -15.90 -14.08 -3.43
N HIS A 103 -16.35 -13.09 -4.20
CA HIS A 103 -17.09 -11.94 -3.69
C HIS A 103 -18.61 -12.16 -3.55
N ASP A 104 -19.12 -13.33 -3.97
CA ASP A 104 -20.55 -13.68 -3.84
C ASP A 104 -20.92 -14.16 -2.44
N VAL A 105 -19.94 -14.29 -1.53
CA VAL A 105 -20.16 -14.67 -0.13
C VAL A 105 -20.39 -13.44 0.76
N PRO A 106 -21.03 -13.61 1.96
CA PRO A 106 -21.22 -12.52 2.90
C PRO A 106 -19.91 -11.81 3.28
N ILE A 107 -19.99 -10.51 3.56
CA ILE A 107 -18.80 -9.68 3.87
C ILE A 107 -17.96 -10.26 5.01
N GLN A 108 -18.59 -10.81 6.04
CA GLN A 108 -17.85 -11.40 7.16
C GLN A 108 -17.04 -12.62 6.71
N GLU A 109 -17.60 -13.45 5.85
CA GLU A 109 -16.90 -14.61 5.27
C GLU A 109 -15.76 -14.16 4.34
N GLN A 110 -15.96 -13.07 3.57
CA GLN A 110 -14.90 -12.46 2.78
C GLN A 110 -13.71 -12.04 3.68
N ASP A 111 -13.99 -11.34 4.77
CA ASP A 111 -12.96 -10.89 5.71
C ASP A 111 -12.20 -12.08 6.34
N GLU A 112 -12.89 -13.17 6.67
CA GLU A 112 -12.28 -14.38 7.22
C GLU A 112 -11.36 -15.08 6.19
N LEU A 113 -11.81 -15.16 4.94
CA LEU A 113 -11.04 -15.76 3.85
C LEU A 113 -9.82 -14.91 3.49
N ASP A 114 -9.98 -13.59 3.37
CA ASP A 114 -8.86 -12.67 3.12
C ASP A 114 -7.83 -12.72 4.25
N ASN A 115 -8.28 -12.74 5.51
CA ASN A 115 -7.40 -12.89 6.66
C ASN A 115 -6.64 -14.22 6.63
N LYS A 116 -7.32 -15.32 6.31
CA LYS A 116 -6.67 -16.63 6.18
C LYS A 116 -5.60 -16.60 5.10
N ASN A 117 -5.93 -16.11 3.90
CA ASN A 117 -4.98 -16.02 2.79
C ASN A 117 -3.80 -15.13 3.13
N MET A 118 -4.04 -14.00 3.79
CA MET A 118 -2.99 -13.09 4.26
C MET A 118 -2.05 -13.80 5.25
N MET A 119 -2.59 -14.49 6.24
CA MET A 119 -1.79 -15.18 7.25
C MET A 119 -1.00 -16.34 6.66
N ASP A 120 -1.60 -17.12 5.76
CA ASP A 120 -0.93 -18.23 5.07
C ASP A 120 0.31 -17.74 4.30
N ILE A 121 0.20 -16.62 3.59
CA ILE A 121 1.34 -16.03 2.85
C ILE A 121 2.36 -15.42 3.82
N LEU A 122 1.90 -14.72 4.84
CA LEU A 122 2.78 -14.10 5.83
C LEU A 122 3.65 -15.15 6.53
N GLU A 123 3.04 -16.23 7.02
CA GLU A 123 3.71 -17.26 7.79
C GLU A 123 4.57 -18.19 6.92
N ASN A 124 4.08 -18.60 5.75
CA ASN A 124 4.72 -19.64 4.95
C ASN A 124 5.63 -19.12 3.84
N ILE A 125 5.52 -17.85 3.46
CA ILE A 125 6.29 -17.26 2.36
C ILE A 125 7.10 -16.06 2.84
N ILE A 126 6.46 -15.05 3.42
CA ILE A 126 7.10 -13.76 3.73
C ILE A 126 8.11 -13.91 4.86
N VAL A 127 7.70 -14.47 5.99
CA VAL A 127 8.56 -14.63 7.17
C VAL A 127 9.78 -15.52 6.85
N PRO A 128 9.62 -16.69 6.21
CA PRO A 128 10.78 -17.48 5.78
C PRO A 128 11.68 -16.75 4.76
N THR A 129 11.09 -16.01 3.82
CA THR A 129 11.89 -15.24 2.85
C THR A 129 12.73 -14.18 3.55
N TYR A 130 12.17 -13.50 4.53
CA TYR A 130 12.86 -12.45 5.29
C TYR A 130 14.01 -13.00 6.14
N TYR A 131 13.75 -14.06 6.94
CA TYR A 131 14.72 -14.57 7.91
C TYR A 131 15.71 -15.56 7.32
N ASP A 132 15.26 -16.42 6.41
CA ASP A 132 16.06 -17.56 5.93
C ASP A 132 16.67 -17.30 4.56
N ASN A 133 16.14 -16.31 3.78
CA ASN A 133 16.63 -15.98 2.46
C ASN A 133 16.84 -14.47 2.23
N PRO A 134 17.77 -13.83 2.94
CA PRO A 134 17.99 -12.39 2.86
C PRO A 134 18.42 -11.91 1.46
N LYS A 135 19.02 -12.79 0.64
CA LYS A 135 19.36 -12.46 -0.75
C LYS A 135 18.10 -12.29 -1.59
N LYS A 136 17.13 -13.19 -1.45
CA LYS A 136 15.85 -13.11 -2.15
C LYS A 136 15.05 -11.89 -1.68
N TRP A 137 15.05 -11.62 -0.37
CA TRP A 137 14.43 -10.43 0.19
C TRP A 137 14.98 -9.15 -0.46
N LEU A 138 16.29 -8.99 -0.50
CA LEU A 138 16.95 -7.84 -1.11
C LEU A 138 16.66 -7.73 -2.62
N GLU A 139 16.54 -8.84 -3.33
CA GLU A 139 16.16 -8.88 -4.74
C GLU A 139 14.74 -8.31 -4.94
N ILE A 140 13.77 -8.75 -4.12
CA ILE A 140 12.38 -8.24 -4.16
C ILE A 140 12.35 -6.74 -3.87
N MET A 141 13.07 -6.28 -2.84
CA MET A 141 13.16 -4.85 -2.52
C MET A 141 13.70 -4.02 -3.70
N LYS A 142 14.77 -4.49 -4.34
CA LYS A 142 15.36 -3.81 -5.51
C LYS A 142 14.41 -3.76 -6.69
N ASN A 143 13.73 -4.87 -6.97
CA ASN A 143 12.73 -4.94 -8.03
C ASN A 143 11.55 -4.00 -7.76
N SER A 144 11.10 -3.94 -6.50
CA SER A 144 10.03 -3.03 -6.07
C SER A 144 10.40 -1.57 -6.37
N ILE A 145 11.57 -1.12 -5.91
CA ILE A 145 12.03 0.26 -6.16
C ILE A 145 12.17 0.52 -7.67
N ASN A 146 12.79 -0.37 -8.41
CA ASN A 146 13.06 -0.19 -9.83
C ASN A 146 11.78 -0.12 -10.67
N ASP A 147 10.75 -0.88 -10.32
CA ASP A 147 9.49 -0.90 -11.06
C ASP A 147 8.57 0.28 -10.65
N ILE A 148 8.61 0.69 -9.38
CA ILE A 148 7.62 1.60 -8.82
C ILE A 148 8.09 3.05 -8.85
N LEU A 149 9.33 3.33 -8.44
CA LEU A 149 9.83 4.70 -8.34
C LEU A 149 9.73 5.49 -9.67
N PRO A 150 10.17 4.97 -10.82
CA PRO A 150 10.12 5.73 -12.07
C PRO A 150 8.69 6.08 -12.52
N THR A 151 7.70 5.29 -12.08
CA THR A 151 6.31 5.46 -12.52
C THR A 151 5.53 6.38 -11.60
N PHE A 152 5.74 6.26 -10.28
CA PHE A 152 4.96 7.02 -9.28
C PHE A 152 5.68 8.25 -8.73
N ASP A 153 6.85 8.59 -9.29
CA ASP A 153 7.53 9.84 -8.93
C ASP A 153 6.69 11.06 -9.32
N SER A 154 6.56 11.98 -8.37
CA SER A 154 5.84 13.24 -8.55
C SER A 154 6.43 14.13 -9.63
N ASP A 155 7.74 14.08 -9.81
CA ASP A 155 8.43 14.88 -10.84
C ASP A 155 8.05 14.40 -12.25
N ARG A 156 7.96 13.07 -12.45
CA ARG A 156 7.43 12.51 -13.71
C ARG A 156 5.99 12.97 -13.96
N MET A 157 5.13 12.89 -12.93
CA MET A 157 3.73 13.32 -13.06
C MET A 157 3.64 14.80 -13.44
N ALA A 158 4.40 15.66 -12.78
CA ALA A 158 4.42 17.08 -13.05
C ALA A 158 4.91 17.39 -14.48
N ASP A 159 5.98 16.72 -14.93
CA ASP A 159 6.52 16.84 -16.28
C ASP A 159 5.50 16.41 -17.35
N GLU A 160 4.80 15.30 -17.12
CA GLU A 160 3.76 14.83 -18.03
C GLU A 160 2.57 15.81 -18.11
N TYR A 161 2.11 16.35 -16.99
CA TYR A 161 1.07 17.37 -17.00
C TYR A 161 1.52 18.63 -17.75
N TYR A 162 2.75 19.06 -17.51
CA TYR A 162 3.30 20.21 -18.21
C TYR A 162 3.34 19.97 -19.74
N LYS A 163 3.89 18.85 -20.17
CA LYS A 163 4.04 18.51 -21.60
C LYS A 163 2.72 18.22 -22.30
N LYS A 164 1.83 17.44 -21.65
CA LYS A 164 0.62 16.92 -22.29
C LYS A 164 -0.57 17.84 -22.16
N MET A 165 -0.62 18.71 -21.13
CA MET A 165 -1.77 19.58 -20.86
C MET A 165 -1.45 21.05 -21.04
N TYR A 166 -0.40 21.55 -20.39
CA TYR A 166 -0.14 22.99 -20.38
C TYR A 166 0.51 23.50 -21.66
N LEU A 167 1.43 22.75 -22.26
CA LEU A 167 2.03 23.14 -23.55
C LEU A 167 1.09 22.92 -24.74
N PHE A 168 0.20 21.94 -24.66
CA PHE A 168 -0.75 21.65 -25.74
C PHE A 168 -1.74 22.80 -25.95
N GLY A 169 -2.19 23.45 -24.87
CA GLY A 169 -3.07 24.62 -24.95
C GLY A 169 -2.41 25.85 -25.61
N ASN A 170 -1.10 26.00 -25.46
CA ASN A 170 -0.36 27.12 -26.08
C ASN A 170 -0.16 26.97 -27.60
N ASN A 171 -0.14 25.73 -28.10
CA ASN A 171 -0.04 25.48 -29.54
C ASN A 171 -1.39 25.74 -30.25
N LEU A 172 -2.52 25.44 -29.60
CA LEU A 172 -3.84 25.74 -30.15
C LEU A 172 -4.12 27.26 -30.27
N GLN A 173 -3.52 28.08 -29.41
CA GLN A 173 -3.64 29.54 -29.52
C GLN A 173 -2.79 30.14 -30.66
N LYS A 174 -1.70 29.52 -31.04
CA LYS A 174 -0.90 30.01 -32.19
C LYS A 174 -1.58 29.75 -33.54
N ASP A 175 -2.25 28.61 -33.66
CA ASP A 175 -2.98 28.29 -34.92
C ASP A 175 -4.23 29.14 -35.12
N ILE A 176 -4.76 29.78 -34.08
CA ILE A 176 -5.95 30.73 -34.18
C ILE A 176 -5.52 32.16 -34.50
N THR A 177 -4.26 32.51 -34.27
CA THR A 177 -3.76 33.87 -34.50
C THR A 177 -3.10 34.07 -35.88
N ASP A 178 -2.92 33.02 -36.65
CA ASP A 178 -2.32 33.04 -37.98
C ASP A 178 -3.36 32.89 -39.11
N GLU A 179 -4.68 32.99 -38.82
CA GLU A 179 -5.80 33.17 -39.77
C GLU A 179 -6.32 34.65 -39.71
#